data_9549dd1a68863e6878d1dd5826a99edd
#
_entry.id   9549dd1a68863e6878d1dd5826a99edd
#
_cell.length_a   1.000
_cell.length_b   1.000
_cell.length_c   1.000
_cell.angle_alpha   90.00
_cell.angle_beta   90.00
_cell.angle_gamma   90.00
#
_symmetry.space_group_name_H-M   'P 1'
#
loop_
_entity.id
_entity.type
_entity.pdbx_description
1 polymer ?
#
loop_
_entity_poly.entity_id
_entity_poly.type
_entity_poly.pdbx_seq_one_letter_code
_entity_poly.pdbx_strand_id
1 'polypeptide(L)'
;MLEPWREVQREPDRMKRFVYQQQEDAKARSLPHVLKQLPMQPTVMGMDSPHQTGDHISYDMLTRGPLYCMTSHFTRIAPHAPVRGAHRHIGAPSLFCLTGKGWEWNDGETYNFQTYDILTVPPYTVHQHGGDKDIGCTIFVPEDGRIHHVLGLIWREQHKLNEKPTFPQGTEPINDAEGKLIGYRIKQGVLGITKDIEVILGPEPNREASFEARRGAGNWTSPVDNTYDRYMKLMHEEADLCRHAEHVVLEKEQTWEMTRQGRIKWLIHPDMRIATKRKYIYFHEISPRSRSGRHRHMAEELILVLEGKGYDVHDGERWNWEQGDLICIPGMTEHQHFNSGADPVRLLCAFPATYLNLGVGGIEQLEDAPEWVTP
;
A
#
# COMPACT_ATOMS: atom_id res chain seq x y z
N MET A 1 -5.46 18.79 10.79
CA MET A 1 -4.35 18.98 11.75
C MET A 1 -3.06 18.76 10.99
N LEU A 2 -2.09 19.65 11.11
CA LEU A 2 -0.74 19.38 10.63
C LEU A 2 -0.22 18.18 11.41
N GLU A 3 0.43 17.27 10.75
CA GLU A 3 0.97 16.09 11.39
C GLU A 3 2.00 16.51 12.44
N PRO A 4 1.94 15.97 13.67
CA PRO A 4 2.80 16.42 14.79
C PRO A 4 4.29 16.44 14.44
N TRP A 5 4.77 15.50 13.61
CA TRP A 5 6.18 15.42 13.20
C TRP A 5 6.64 16.63 12.36
N ARG A 6 5.73 17.32 11.63
CA ARG A 6 6.08 18.56 10.89
C ARG A 6 6.40 19.71 11.85
N GLU A 7 5.68 19.78 12.94
CA GLU A 7 5.95 20.78 13.99
C GLU A 7 7.28 20.45 14.69
N VAL A 8 7.51 19.18 15.02
CA VAL A 8 8.78 18.70 15.57
C VAL A 8 9.96 19.06 14.67
N GLN A 9 9.85 18.86 13.36
CA GLN A 9 10.92 19.17 12.41
C GLN A 9 11.20 20.67 12.27
N ARG A 10 10.25 21.53 12.61
CA ARG A 10 10.41 22.99 12.59
C ARG A 10 11.00 23.56 13.87
N GLU A 11 11.09 22.80 14.93
CA GLU A 11 11.71 23.24 16.19
C GLU A 11 13.21 23.44 15.95
N PRO A 12 13.74 24.67 16.09
CA PRO A 12 15.15 24.97 15.82
C PRO A 12 16.11 24.40 16.87
N ASP A 13 15.64 24.23 18.10
CA ASP A 13 16.45 23.65 19.16
C ASP A 13 16.55 22.13 19.01
N ARG A 14 17.80 21.67 18.82
CA ARG A 14 18.07 20.24 18.58
C ARG A 14 17.67 19.36 19.77
N MET A 15 17.87 19.81 20.99
CA MET A 15 17.52 19.01 22.16
C MET A 15 16.02 18.93 22.36
N LYS A 16 15.28 20.01 22.11
CA LYS A 16 13.83 19.99 22.14
C LYS A 16 13.27 19.07 21.05
N ARG A 17 13.82 19.12 19.82
CA ARG A 17 13.42 18.17 18.76
C ARG A 17 13.60 16.73 19.22
N PHE A 18 14.75 16.40 19.78
CA PHE A 18 15.01 15.05 20.29
C PHE A 18 13.99 14.62 21.35
N VAL A 19 13.70 15.47 22.31
CA VAL A 19 12.70 15.18 23.34
C VAL A 19 11.30 15.00 22.75
N TYR A 20 10.89 15.85 21.82
CA TYR A 20 9.59 15.72 21.14
C TYR A 20 9.49 14.43 20.33
N GLN A 21 10.55 14.04 19.64
CA GLN A 21 10.59 12.78 18.91
C GLN A 21 10.40 11.58 19.86
N GLN A 22 11.07 11.58 21.01
CA GLN A 22 10.91 10.53 22.02
C GLN A 22 9.48 10.49 22.59
N GLN A 23 8.88 11.65 22.83
CA GLN A 23 7.49 11.74 23.31
C GLN A 23 6.48 11.21 22.27
N GLU A 24 6.65 11.57 21.00
CA GLU A 24 5.77 11.09 19.94
C GLU A 24 5.94 9.58 19.71
N ASP A 25 7.17 9.05 19.76
CA ASP A 25 7.40 7.61 19.66
C ASP A 25 6.74 6.86 20.84
N ALA A 26 6.93 7.33 22.07
CA ALA A 26 6.31 6.73 23.25
C ALA A 26 4.77 6.76 23.17
N LYS A 27 4.22 7.86 22.70
CA LYS A 27 2.77 7.99 22.48
C LYS A 27 2.26 7.03 21.42
N ALA A 28 2.94 6.93 20.27
CA ALA A 28 2.55 6.00 19.22
C ALA A 28 2.60 4.54 19.70
N ARG A 29 3.69 4.14 20.37
CA ARG A 29 3.82 2.78 20.93
C ARG A 29 2.80 2.45 22.01
N SER A 30 2.16 3.44 22.62
CA SER A 30 1.05 3.22 23.58
C SER A 30 -0.30 2.97 22.92
N LEU A 31 -0.42 3.15 21.61
CA LEU A 31 -1.65 2.86 20.88
C LEU A 31 -1.87 1.34 20.72
N PRO A 32 -3.11 0.89 20.46
CA PRO A 32 -3.38 -0.52 20.26
C PRO A 32 -2.57 -1.13 19.12
N HIS A 33 -1.88 -2.24 19.39
CA HIS A 33 -1.15 -3.00 18.39
C HIS A 33 -2.05 -3.95 17.58
N VAL A 34 -3.30 -4.15 18.00
CA VAL A 34 -4.32 -4.86 17.23
C VAL A 34 -5.51 -3.95 17.00
N LEU A 35 -5.81 -3.71 15.73
CA LEU A 35 -6.97 -2.93 15.30
C LEU A 35 -8.08 -3.88 14.89
N LYS A 36 -9.20 -3.78 15.58
CA LYS A 36 -10.38 -4.61 15.27
C LYS A 36 -10.99 -4.21 13.94
N GLN A 37 -11.46 -5.21 13.20
CA GLN A 37 -12.13 -5.01 11.94
C GLN A 37 -13.29 -4.01 12.08
N LEU A 38 -13.31 -3.05 11.18
CA LEU A 38 -14.41 -2.11 11.04
C LEU A 38 -15.40 -2.58 9.98
N PRO A 39 -16.71 -2.30 10.15
CA PRO A 39 -17.65 -2.56 9.08
C PRO A 39 -17.35 -1.67 7.88
N MET A 40 -17.38 -2.25 6.69
CA MET A 40 -17.30 -1.48 5.47
C MET A 40 -18.45 -0.49 5.36
N GLN A 41 -18.11 0.77 5.15
CA GLN A 41 -19.04 1.87 4.93
C GLN A 41 -18.90 2.37 3.50
N PRO A 42 -19.99 2.76 2.82
CA PRO A 42 -19.87 3.58 1.64
C PRO A 42 -19.12 4.85 2.03
N THR A 43 -18.02 5.14 1.39
CA THR A 43 -17.35 6.42 1.65
C THR A 43 -18.06 7.52 0.89
N VAL A 44 -18.05 8.74 1.43
CA VAL A 44 -18.44 9.95 0.67
C VAL A 44 -17.67 10.02 -0.65
N MET A 45 -16.42 9.59 -0.65
CA MET A 45 -15.58 9.46 -1.85
C MET A 45 -15.98 8.30 -2.74
N GLY A 46 -16.57 7.23 -2.22
CA GLY A 46 -16.96 6.05 -2.97
C GLY A 46 -18.25 6.20 -3.75
N MET A 47 -19.28 6.78 -3.14
CA MET A 47 -20.62 6.90 -3.73
C MET A 47 -20.83 8.24 -4.46
N ASP A 48 -20.29 9.32 -3.91
CA ASP A 48 -20.52 10.68 -4.37
C ASP A 48 -19.24 11.34 -4.93
N SER A 49 -18.28 10.53 -5.36
CA SER A 49 -17.04 11.02 -5.96
C SER A 49 -17.07 10.85 -7.47
N PRO A 50 -16.61 11.83 -8.24
CA PRO A 50 -16.43 11.65 -9.67
C PRO A 50 -15.31 10.68 -10.04
N HIS A 51 -14.52 10.20 -9.08
CA HIS A 51 -13.33 9.37 -9.31
C HIS A 51 -13.49 7.89 -9.01
N GLN A 52 -14.18 7.56 -7.91
CA GLN A 52 -14.20 6.21 -7.35
C GLN A 52 -15.61 5.76 -7.01
N THR A 53 -15.87 4.49 -7.27
CA THR A 53 -17.08 3.78 -6.86
C THR A 53 -16.70 2.64 -5.93
N GLY A 54 -17.64 2.18 -5.10
CA GLY A 54 -17.45 1.06 -4.19
C GLY A 54 -17.38 1.48 -2.72
N ASP A 55 -17.49 0.50 -1.85
CA ASP A 55 -17.36 0.68 -0.41
C ASP A 55 -15.87 0.73 -0.05
N HIS A 56 -15.55 1.52 0.94
CA HIS A 56 -14.17 1.75 1.32
C HIS A 56 -14.02 1.88 2.84
N ILE A 57 -12.93 1.34 3.38
CA ILE A 57 -12.50 1.56 4.76
C ILE A 57 -11.01 1.87 4.74
N SER A 58 -10.64 3.03 5.26
CA SER A 58 -9.25 3.38 5.54
C SER A 58 -8.94 3.18 7.01
N TYR A 59 -7.82 2.53 7.29
CA TYR A 59 -7.27 2.47 8.62
C TYR A 59 -6.19 3.52 8.76
N ASP A 60 -6.47 4.54 9.54
CA ASP A 60 -5.46 5.55 9.87
C ASP A 60 -4.58 5.05 11.01
N MET A 61 -3.42 4.53 10.66
CA MET A 61 -2.47 3.95 11.61
C MET A 61 -1.82 4.97 12.52
N LEU A 62 -1.80 6.26 12.15
CA LEU A 62 -1.26 7.32 13.03
C LEU A 62 -2.18 7.64 14.20
N THR A 63 -3.49 7.55 13.98
CA THR A 63 -4.46 7.92 15.03
C THR A 63 -5.00 6.72 15.77
N ARG A 64 -4.94 5.53 15.17
CA ARG A 64 -5.54 4.31 15.71
C ARG A 64 -4.54 3.23 16.08
N GLY A 65 -3.38 3.20 15.43
CA GLY A 65 -2.32 2.21 15.63
C GLY A 65 -0.94 2.85 15.70
N PRO A 66 0.09 2.07 16.05
CA PRO A 66 1.43 2.57 16.37
C PRO A 66 2.34 2.77 15.15
N LEU A 67 1.84 2.60 13.90
CA LEU A 67 2.66 2.63 12.70
C LEU A 67 2.78 4.03 12.12
N TYR A 68 4.00 4.41 11.73
CA TYR A 68 4.31 5.70 11.10
C TYR A 68 4.34 5.64 9.58
N CYS A 69 4.82 4.55 9.02
CA CYS A 69 5.04 4.39 7.57
C CYS A 69 3.90 3.66 6.89
N MET A 70 3.46 2.56 7.50
CA MET A 70 2.43 1.70 6.93
C MET A 70 1.03 2.23 7.24
N THR A 71 0.18 2.16 6.24
CA THR A 71 -1.27 2.36 6.35
C THR A 71 -1.98 1.31 5.52
N SER A 72 -3.29 1.28 5.55
CA SER A 72 -4.05 0.36 4.70
C SER A 72 -5.46 0.83 4.46
N HIS A 73 -6.05 0.29 3.40
CA HIS A 73 -7.47 0.41 3.18
C HIS A 73 -8.05 -0.86 2.56
N PHE A 74 -9.36 -1.02 2.70
CA PHE A 74 -10.14 -2.02 1.97
C PHE A 74 -11.03 -1.30 0.97
N THR A 75 -11.19 -1.88 -0.20
CA THR A 75 -12.15 -1.44 -1.21
C THR A 75 -12.97 -2.63 -1.68
N ARG A 76 -14.29 -2.51 -1.61
CA ARG A 76 -15.22 -3.48 -2.18
C ARG A 76 -15.84 -2.90 -3.45
N ILE A 77 -15.72 -3.63 -4.55
CA ILE A 77 -16.35 -3.31 -5.82
C ILE A 77 -17.44 -4.36 -6.05
N ALA A 78 -18.69 -3.94 -5.92
CA ALA A 78 -19.84 -4.82 -6.05
C ALA A 78 -20.02 -5.32 -7.49
N PRO A 79 -20.75 -6.44 -7.73
CA PRO A 79 -21.18 -6.81 -9.06
C PRO A 79 -21.93 -5.65 -9.74
N HIS A 80 -21.71 -5.50 -11.06
CA HIS A 80 -22.31 -4.44 -11.88
C HIS A 80 -22.02 -2.99 -11.42
N ALA A 81 -21.03 -2.78 -10.55
CA ALA A 81 -20.62 -1.43 -10.19
C ALA A 81 -20.13 -0.65 -11.42
N PRO A 82 -20.41 0.66 -11.51
CA PRO A 82 -19.87 1.49 -12.58
C PRO A 82 -18.35 1.42 -12.61
N VAL A 83 -17.77 1.51 -13.81
CA VAL A 83 -16.31 1.51 -13.98
C VAL A 83 -15.72 2.75 -13.31
N ARG A 84 -14.69 2.55 -12.50
CA ARG A 84 -14.01 3.61 -11.74
C ARG A 84 -13.21 4.52 -12.67
N GLY A 85 -12.93 5.73 -12.24
CA GLY A 85 -12.07 6.66 -12.95
C GLY A 85 -10.61 6.20 -13.01
N ALA A 86 -9.89 6.65 -14.04
CA ALA A 86 -8.47 6.38 -14.21
C ALA A 86 -7.63 7.55 -13.68
N HIS A 87 -6.54 7.23 -13.00
CA HIS A 87 -5.61 8.21 -12.42
C HIS A 87 -4.19 7.66 -12.36
N ARG A 88 -3.23 8.54 -12.08
CA ARG A 88 -1.87 8.15 -11.73
C ARG A 88 -1.39 8.90 -10.50
N HIS A 89 -0.44 8.32 -9.81
CA HIS A 89 0.24 8.93 -8.68
C HIS A 89 1.64 8.31 -8.50
N ILE A 90 2.47 8.93 -7.66
CA ILE A 90 3.82 8.42 -7.40
C ILE A 90 3.77 7.18 -6.50
N GLY A 91 2.79 7.06 -5.63
CA GLY A 91 2.57 5.84 -4.84
C GLY A 91 2.47 4.60 -5.74
N ALA A 92 2.97 3.49 -5.26
CA ALA A 92 2.94 2.22 -5.96
C ALA A 92 2.15 1.20 -5.13
N PRO A 93 0.82 1.18 -5.23
CA PRO A 93 0.01 0.28 -4.45
C PRO A 93 0.27 -1.17 -4.83
N SER A 94 0.14 -2.05 -3.85
CA SER A 94 0.03 -3.49 -4.04
C SER A 94 -1.38 -3.89 -3.64
N LEU A 95 -2.14 -4.38 -4.59
CA LEU A 95 -3.55 -4.70 -4.44
C LEU A 95 -3.69 -6.19 -4.19
N PHE A 96 -3.96 -6.58 -2.95
CA PHE A 96 -4.23 -7.97 -2.60
C PHE A 96 -5.73 -8.26 -2.74
N CYS A 97 -6.09 -9.20 -3.61
CA CYS A 97 -7.47 -9.62 -3.78
C CYS A 97 -7.90 -10.52 -2.61
N LEU A 98 -8.65 -9.97 -1.67
CA LEU A 98 -9.13 -10.71 -0.51
C LEU A 98 -10.24 -11.70 -0.88
N THR A 99 -11.17 -11.29 -1.75
CA THR A 99 -12.27 -12.14 -2.25
C THR A 99 -12.70 -11.75 -3.64
N GLY A 100 -13.20 -12.71 -4.41
CA GLY A 100 -13.78 -12.48 -5.73
C GLY A 100 -12.76 -12.42 -6.86
N LYS A 101 -13.08 -11.65 -7.90
CA LYS A 101 -12.24 -11.43 -9.07
C LYS A 101 -12.30 -9.98 -9.51
N GLY A 102 -11.22 -9.53 -10.11
CA GLY A 102 -11.14 -8.17 -10.63
C GLY A 102 -10.15 -8.05 -11.78
N TRP A 103 -10.03 -6.85 -12.23
CA TRP A 103 -9.09 -6.47 -13.28
C TRP A 103 -8.46 -5.11 -12.96
N GLU A 104 -7.29 -4.89 -13.51
CA GLU A 104 -6.67 -3.60 -13.59
C GLU A 104 -6.29 -3.28 -15.01
N TRP A 105 -6.63 -2.09 -15.44
CA TRP A 105 -6.10 -1.49 -16.65
C TRP A 105 -4.95 -0.55 -16.30
N ASN A 106 -3.81 -0.73 -16.95
CA ASN A 106 -2.60 0.04 -16.69
C ASN A 106 -1.99 0.47 -18.01
N ASP A 107 -2.04 1.78 -18.32
CA ASP A 107 -1.48 2.39 -19.54
C ASP A 107 -1.77 1.60 -20.84
N GLY A 108 -2.98 1.06 -21.02
CA GLY A 108 -3.40 0.35 -22.23
C GLY A 108 -3.45 -1.16 -22.10
N GLU A 109 -2.92 -1.77 -21.06
CA GLU A 109 -2.95 -3.21 -20.82
C GLU A 109 -3.89 -3.57 -19.67
N THR A 110 -4.55 -4.72 -19.76
CA THR A 110 -5.46 -5.22 -18.72
C THR A 110 -4.90 -6.48 -18.09
N TYR A 111 -4.85 -6.48 -16.76
CA TYR A 111 -4.39 -7.57 -15.92
C TYR A 111 -5.55 -8.08 -15.09
N ASN A 112 -5.82 -9.38 -15.12
CA ASN A 112 -6.86 -10.01 -14.33
C ASN A 112 -6.27 -10.66 -13.09
N PHE A 113 -7.01 -10.59 -11.99
CA PHE A 113 -6.64 -11.18 -10.71
C PHE A 113 -7.85 -11.81 -10.02
N GLN A 114 -7.61 -12.72 -9.11
CA GLN A 114 -8.63 -13.38 -8.32
C GLN A 114 -8.19 -13.51 -6.85
N THR A 115 -9.06 -14.11 -6.04
CA THR A 115 -8.80 -14.31 -4.59
C THR A 115 -7.37 -14.80 -4.34
N TYR A 116 -6.67 -14.06 -3.47
CA TYR A 116 -5.30 -14.25 -3.00
C TYR A 116 -4.19 -13.89 -4.00
N ASP A 117 -4.51 -13.53 -5.22
CA ASP A 117 -3.53 -12.93 -6.12
C ASP A 117 -3.19 -11.51 -5.65
N ILE A 118 -1.98 -11.06 -5.96
CA ILE A 118 -1.55 -9.69 -5.71
C ILE A 118 -1.17 -9.01 -7.01
N LEU A 119 -1.63 -7.78 -7.16
CA LEU A 119 -1.32 -6.94 -8.31
C LEU A 119 -0.48 -5.76 -7.84
N THR A 120 0.55 -5.44 -8.60
CA THR A 120 1.45 -4.32 -8.33
C THR A 120 1.33 -3.25 -9.41
N VAL A 121 1.09 -2.02 -8.98
CA VAL A 121 0.95 -0.87 -9.89
C VAL A 121 2.26 -0.11 -9.92
N PRO A 122 2.94 0.01 -11.07
CA PRO A 122 4.16 0.80 -11.16
C PRO A 122 3.89 2.27 -10.83
N PRO A 123 4.83 2.97 -10.17
CA PRO A 123 4.69 4.41 -9.96
C PRO A 123 4.52 5.14 -11.28
N TYR A 124 3.72 6.22 -11.28
CA TYR A 124 3.57 7.12 -12.42
C TYR A 124 2.78 6.58 -13.61
N THR A 125 2.26 5.35 -13.56
CA THR A 125 1.44 4.78 -14.63
C THR A 125 -0.04 5.08 -14.39
N VAL A 126 -0.77 5.38 -15.47
CA VAL A 126 -2.21 5.61 -15.38
C VAL A 126 -2.90 4.27 -15.21
N HIS A 127 -3.66 4.14 -14.15
CA HIS A 127 -4.33 2.89 -13.82
C HIS A 127 -5.79 3.08 -13.44
N GLN A 128 -6.53 1.98 -13.54
CA GLN A 128 -7.96 1.90 -13.25
C GLN A 128 -8.29 0.50 -12.75
N HIS A 129 -9.03 0.42 -11.64
CA HIS A 129 -9.41 -0.88 -11.07
C HIS A 129 -10.88 -1.16 -11.30
N GLY A 130 -11.21 -2.43 -11.51
CA GLY A 130 -12.58 -2.91 -11.61
C GLY A 130 -12.78 -4.25 -10.94
N GLY A 131 -14.00 -4.52 -10.49
CA GLY A 131 -14.44 -5.85 -10.09
C GLY A 131 -14.95 -6.63 -11.30
N ASP A 132 -14.95 -7.96 -11.18
CA ASP A 132 -15.69 -8.80 -12.11
C ASP A 132 -17.17 -8.41 -12.11
N LYS A 133 -17.78 -8.36 -13.29
CA LYS A 133 -19.14 -7.83 -13.43
C LYS A 133 -20.20 -8.66 -12.68
N ASP A 134 -19.99 -9.98 -12.53
CA ASP A 134 -20.98 -10.91 -11.97
C ASP A 134 -20.74 -11.21 -10.48
N ILE A 135 -19.49 -11.17 -10.01
CA ILE A 135 -19.14 -11.51 -8.64
C ILE A 135 -18.49 -10.35 -7.85
N GLY A 136 -17.90 -9.38 -8.54
CA GLY A 136 -17.17 -8.29 -7.87
C GLY A 136 -15.89 -8.75 -7.17
N CYS A 137 -15.28 -7.85 -6.39
CA CYS A 137 -14.11 -8.17 -5.58
C CYS A 137 -14.03 -7.31 -4.31
N THR A 138 -13.30 -7.81 -3.33
CA THR A 138 -12.80 -7.04 -2.20
C THR A 138 -11.29 -7.04 -2.24
N ILE A 139 -10.68 -5.87 -2.19
CA ILE A 139 -9.25 -5.65 -2.27
C ILE A 139 -8.77 -5.08 -0.94
N PHE A 140 -7.70 -5.64 -0.41
CA PHE A 140 -6.91 -5.07 0.68
C PHE A 140 -5.65 -4.43 0.12
N VAL A 141 -5.35 -3.21 0.52
CA VAL A 141 -4.21 -2.45 0.03
C VAL A 141 -3.35 -2.03 1.21
N PRO A 142 -2.28 -2.78 1.52
CA PRO A 142 -1.25 -2.29 2.41
C PRO A 142 -0.44 -1.22 1.69
N GLU A 143 -0.30 -0.05 2.30
CA GLU A 143 0.38 1.10 1.71
C GLU A 143 1.52 1.61 2.59
N ASP A 144 2.56 2.10 1.95
CA ASP A 144 3.64 2.89 2.56
C ASP A 144 3.47 4.40 2.27
N GLY A 145 2.23 4.83 2.10
CA GLY A 145 1.84 6.14 1.59
C GLY A 145 2.39 7.32 2.39
N ARG A 146 2.65 7.13 3.68
CA ARG A 146 3.20 8.21 4.53
C ARG A 146 4.65 8.54 4.22
N ILE A 147 5.46 7.57 3.80
CA ILE A 147 6.83 7.84 3.34
C ILE A 147 6.79 8.83 2.16
N HIS A 148 5.81 8.69 1.27
CA HIS A 148 5.64 9.62 0.14
C HIS A 148 5.33 11.04 0.59
N HIS A 149 4.47 11.21 1.59
CA HIS A 149 4.16 12.52 2.16
C HIS A 149 5.39 13.16 2.79
N VAL A 150 6.18 12.38 3.54
CA VAL A 150 7.43 12.87 4.16
C VAL A 150 8.43 13.32 3.11
N LEU A 151 8.56 12.56 2.02
CA LEU A 151 9.46 12.87 0.90
C LEU A 151 8.91 13.93 -0.07
N GLY A 152 7.69 14.45 0.16
CA GLY A 152 7.05 15.40 -0.74
C GLY A 152 6.51 14.79 -2.03
N LEU A 153 6.41 13.47 -2.12
CA LEU A 153 5.97 12.71 -3.30
C LEU A 153 4.45 12.50 -3.29
N ILE A 154 3.68 13.57 -3.13
CA ILE A 154 2.21 13.54 -3.00
C ILE A 154 1.48 13.85 -4.32
N TRP A 155 2.18 13.81 -5.43
CA TRP A 155 1.62 14.15 -6.73
C TRP A 155 0.62 13.10 -7.23
N ARG A 156 -0.53 13.58 -7.70
CA ARG A 156 -1.61 12.79 -8.30
C ARG A 156 -2.22 13.54 -9.46
N GLU A 157 -2.60 12.83 -10.50
CA GLU A 157 -3.28 13.34 -11.68
C GLU A 157 -4.47 12.45 -12.05
N GLN A 158 -5.59 13.04 -12.38
CA GLN A 158 -6.80 12.34 -12.82
C GLN A 158 -6.89 12.40 -14.34
N HIS A 159 -7.16 11.26 -14.99
CA HIS A 159 -7.26 11.13 -16.44
C HIS A 159 -8.69 10.85 -16.93
N LYS A 160 -9.43 10.03 -16.18
CA LYS A 160 -10.84 9.73 -16.47
C LYS A 160 -11.66 9.82 -15.20
N LEU A 161 -12.88 10.29 -15.32
CA LEU A 161 -13.88 10.17 -14.26
C LEU A 161 -14.53 8.79 -14.29
N ASN A 162 -15.35 8.49 -13.29
CA ASN A 162 -16.19 7.30 -13.30
C ASN A 162 -17.08 7.27 -14.54
N GLU A 163 -17.47 6.08 -14.97
CA GLU A 163 -18.45 5.90 -16.06
C GLU A 163 -19.77 6.67 -15.82
N LYS A 164 -20.19 6.78 -14.55
CA LYS A 164 -21.35 7.55 -14.12
C LYS A 164 -20.92 8.51 -13.01
N PRO A 165 -20.23 9.62 -13.36
CA PRO A 165 -19.70 10.52 -12.37
C PRO A 165 -20.82 11.22 -11.61
N THR A 166 -20.71 11.27 -10.29
CA THR A 166 -21.53 12.08 -9.42
C THR A 166 -20.69 13.23 -8.87
N PHE A 167 -21.29 14.40 -8.78
CA PHE A 167 -20.60 15.58 -8.26
C PHE A 167 -21.21 15.95 -6.91
N PRO A 168 -20.45 15.84 -5.80
CA PRO A 168 -20.91 16.26 -4.48
C PRO A 168 -21.34 17.72 -4.47
N GLN A 169 -22.21 18.09 -3.53
CA GLN A 169 -22.60 19.48 -3.34
C GLN A 169 -21.36 20.38 -3.20
N GLY A 170 -21.36 21.49 -3.97
CA GLY A 170 -20.22 22.40 -4.02
C GLY A 170 -19.10 21.99 -4.97
N THR A 171 -19.34 20.98 -5.81
CA THR A 171 -18.49 20.67 -6.97
C THR A 171 -19.26 20.88 -8.26
N GLU A 172 -18.57 21.32 -9.30
CA GLU A 172 -19.16 21.65 -10.61
C GLU A 172 -18.32 21.03 -11.74
N PRO A 173 -18.96 20.45 -12.77
CA PRO A 173 -18.23 20.00 -13.96
C PRO A 173 -17.64 21.19 -14.72
N ILE A 174 -16.48 21.00 -15.32
CA ILE A 174 -15.84 21.94 -16.25
C ILE A 174 -15.87 21.28 -17.62
N ASN A 175 -16.50 21.97 -18.58
CA ASN A 175 -16.57 21.53 -19.96
C ASN A 175 -15.76 22.48 -20.88
N ASP A 176 -15.25 21.91 -21.99
CA ASP A 176 -14.67 22.71 -23.07
C ASP A 176 -15.76 23.45 -23.92
N ALA A 177 -15.32 24.15 -24.95
CA ALA A 177 -16.19 24.89 -25.84
C ALA A 177 -17.18 24.01 -26.61
N GLU A 178 -16.83 22.73 -26.83
CA GLU A 178 -17.63 21.73 -27.50
C GLU A 178 -18.59 20.99 -26.55
N GLY A 179 -18.55 21.32 -25.24
CA GLY A 179 -19.38 20.70 -24.20
C GLY A 179 -18.83 19.38 -23.65
N LYS A 180 -17.60 19.01 -24.01
CA LYS A 180 -16.93 17.82 -23.47
C LYS A 180 -16.42 18.11 -22.07
N LEU A 181 -16.66 17.16 -21.15
CA LEU A 181 -16.16 17.24 -19.78
C LEU A 181 -14.63 17.15 -19.76
N ILE A 182 -13.96 18.19 -19.25
CA ILE A 182 -12.51 18.30 -19.13
C ILE A 182 -12.01 18.36 -17.69
N GLY A 183 -12.91 18.41 -16.71
CA GLY A 183 -12.54 18.49 -15.30
C GLY A 183 -13.71 18.81 -14.40
N TYR A 184 -13.39 19.21 -13.18
CA TYR A 184 -14.40 19.70 -12.23
C TYR A 184 -13.75 20.70 -11.26
N ARG A 185 -14.60 21.57 -10.69
CA ARG A 185 -14.20 22.57 -9.70
C ARG A 185 -14.82 22.24 -8.35
N ILE A 186 -14.01 22.27 -7.31
CA ILE A 186 -14.44 22.17 -5.92
C ILE A 186 -14.48 23.58 -5.35
N LYS A 187 -15.63 24.01 -4.84
CA LYS A 187 -15.81 25.35 -4.29
C LYS A 187 -15.19 25.51 -2.91
N GLN A 188 -14.75 26.74 -2.61
CA GLN A 188 -14.29 27.14 -1.28
C GLN A 188 -15.32 26.72 -0.21
N GLY A 189 -14.84 26.22 0.93
CA GLY A 189 -15.64 25.72 2.05
C GLY A 189 -16.06 24.24 1.93
N VAL A 190 -16.03 23.67 0.73
CA VAL A 190 -16.26 22.23 0.54
C VAL A 190 -15.04 21.47 1.06
N LEU A 191 -15.27 20.42 1.87
CA LEU A 191 -14.20 19.60 2.49
C LEU A 191 -13.12 20.42 3.23
N GLY A 192 -13.47 21.63 3.69
CA GLY A 192 -12.54 22.51 4.43
C GLY A 192 -11.49 23.22 3.56
N ILE A 193 -11.60 23.18 2.24
CA ILE A 193 -10.68 23.94 1.36
C ILE A 193 -10.89 25.44 1.50
N THR A 194 -9.78 26.20 1.43
CA THR A 194 -9.77 27.66 1.68
C THR A 194 -9.94 28.50 0.42
N LYS A 195 -9.90 27.88 -0.77
CA LYS A 195 -10.12 28.52 -2.08
C LYS A 195 -10.64 27.49 -3.07
N ASP A 196 -11.25 27.94 -4.15
CA ASP A 196 -11.67 27.07 -5.25
C ASP A 196 -10.47 26.27 -5.79
N ILE A 197 -10.68 24.98 -6.05
CA ILE A 197 -9.69 24.09 -6.65
C ILE A 197 -10.27 23.52 -7.93
N GLU A 198 -9.50 23.61 -9.02
CA GLU A 198 -9.84 22.98 -10.28
C GLU A 198 -9.01 21.69 -10.46
N VAL A 199 -9.69 20.62 -10.81
CA VAL A 199 -9.07 19.36 -11.21
C VAL A 199 -9.34 19.19 -12.69
N ILE A 200 -8.33 19.43 -13.50
CA ILE A 200 -8.39 19.22 -14.95
C ILE A 200 -7.93 17.79 -15.25
N LEU A 201 -8.65 17.10 -16.13
CA LEU A 201 -8.32 15.76 -16.54
C LEU A 201 -7.01 15.77 -17.34
N GLY A 202 -6.12 14.85 -17.04
CA GLY A 202 -4.89 14.64 -17.78
C GLY A 202 -5.15 14.12 -19.21
N PRO A 203 -4.13 14.09 -20.05
CA PRO A 203 -4.22 13.58 -21.42
C PRO A 203 -4.62 12.11 -21.44
N GLU A 204 -5.03 11.61 -22.60
CA GLU A 204 -5.26 10.17 -22.77
C GLU A 204 -4.03 9.37 -22.36
N PRO A 205 -4.21 8.29 -21.60
CA PRO A 205 -3.11 7.49 -21.08
C PRO A 205 -2.26 6.89 -22.20
N ASN A 206 -0.94 6.98 -22.01
CA ASN A 206 0.04 6.44 -22.94
C ASN A 206 1.17 5.78 -22.15
N ARG A 207 1.33 4.48 -22.30
CA ARG A 207 2.35 3.68 -21.62
C ARG A 207 3.76 4.22 -21.87
N GLU A 208 4.09 4.53 -23.14
CA GLU A 208 5.39 5.08 -23.49
C GLU A 208 5.67 6.40 -22.74
N ALA A 209 4.72 7.33 -22.76
CA ALA A 209 4.87 8.61 -22.05
C ALA A 209 5.05 8.43 -20.54
N SER A 210 4.37 7.47 -19.92
CA SER A 210 4.52 7.16 -18.49
C SER A 210 5.94 6.66 -18.17
N PHE A 211 6.47 5.76 -18.98
CA PHE A 211 7.83 5.27 -18.79
C PHE A 211 8.91 6.32 -19.13
N GLU A 212 8.72 7.12 -20.18
CA GLU A 212 9.60 8.24 -20.47
C GLU A 212 9.64 9.30 -19.37
N ALA A 213 8.50 9.61 -18.75
CA ALA A 213 8.44 10.51 -17.61
C ALA A 213 9.26 10.00 -16.41
N ARG A 214 9.37 8.69 -16.21
CA ARG A 214 10.21 8.07 -15.18
C ARG A 214 11.69 8.12 -15.49
N ARG A 215 12.06 8.10 -16.77
CA ARG A 215 13.45 8.24 -17.23
C ARG A 215 13.94 9.70 -17.18
N GLY A 216 13.02 10.66 -17.12
CA GLY A 216 13.28 12.05 -17.40
C GLY A 216 13.10 12.39 -18.89
N ALA A 217 13.04 13.66 -19.22
CA ALA A 217 12.83 14.09 -20.60
C ALA A 217 14.03 13.79 -21.48
N GLY A 218 13.81 13.05 -22.56
CA GLY A 218 14.77 12.85 -23.64
C GLY A 218 15.32 11.42 -23.77
N ASN A 219 15.80 11.12 -24.97
CA ASN A 219 16.49 9.86 -25.28
C ASN A 219 17.95 9.95 -24.84
N TRP A 220 18.29 9.23 -23.80
CA TRP A 220 19.68 9.10 -23.40
C TRP A 220 20.35 7.97 -24.20
N THR A 221 21.30 8.34 -25.09
CA THR A 221 21.99 7.40 -25.97
C THR A 221 23.53 7.47 -25.82
N SER A 222 24.02 8.30 -24.90
CA SER A 222 25.45 8.49 -24.71
C SER A 222 26.15 7.25 -24.16
N PRO A 223 27.39 6.97 -24.58
CA PRO A 223 28.25 5.99 -23.93
C PRO A 223 28.45 6.37 -22.45
N VAL A 224 28.58 5.36 -21.59
CA VAL A 224 28.89 5.59 -20.18
C VAL A 224 30.38 5.72 -19.99
N ASP A 225 30.88 6.94 -19.88
CA ASP A 225 32.30 7.27 -19.70
C ASP A 225 32.58 8.04 -18.38
N ASN A 226 31.55 8.47 -17.67
CA ASN A 226 31.66 9.18 -16.40
C ASN A 226 30.52 8.83 -15.40
N THR A 227 30.66 9.31 -14.16
CA THR A 227 29.71 9.00 -13.08
C THR A 227 28.33 9.60 -13.27
N TYR A 228 28.22 10.76 -13.95
CA TYR A 228 26.93 11.39 -14.21
C TYR A 228 26.17 10.62 -15.28
N ASP A 229 26.79 10.22 -16.35
CA ASP A 229 26.19 9.40 -17.40
C ASP A 229 25.80 8.01 -16.84
N ARG A 230 26.61 7.45 -15.93
CA ARG A 230 26.24 6.23 -15.20
C ARG A 230 25.00 6.42 -14.37
N TYR A 231 24.86 7.55 -13.67
CA TYR A 231 23.64 7.88 -12.92
C TYR A 231 22.41 7.97 -13.83
N MET A 232 22.52 8.67 -14.97
CA MET A 232 21.42 8.76 -15.94
C MET A 232 21.03 7.38 -16.48
N LYS A 233 22.02 6.55 -16.80
CA LYS A 233 21.78 5.17 -17.25
C LYS A 233 21.00 4.34 -16.23
N LEU A 234 21.31 4.46 -14.94
CA LEU A 234 20.58 3.75 -13.87
C LEU A 234 19.10 4.12 -13.85
N MET A 235 18.74 5.38 -14.10
CA MET A 235 17.35 5.82 -14.18
C MET A 235 16.60 5.15 -15.35
N HIS A 236 17.26 5.00 -16.49
CA HIS A 236 16.70 4.30 -17.65
C HIS A 236 16.55 2.81 -17.40
N GLU A 237 17.58 2.17 -16.84
CA GLU A 237 17.56 0.74 -16.49
C GLU A 237 16.42 0.42 -15.53
N GLU A 238 16.20 1.26 -14.51
CA GLU A 238 15.09 1.08 -13.56
C GLU A 238 13.71 1.22 -14.21
N ALA A 239 13.53 2.21 -15.09
CA ALA A 239 12.29 2.37 -15.83
C ALA A 239 11.99 1.17 -16.73
N ASP A 240 13.00 0.65 -17.42
CA ASP A 240 12.87 -0.52 -18.29
C ASP A 240 12.59 -1.79 -17.50
N LEU A 241 13.22 -1.99 -16.34
CA LEU A 241 12.91 -3.09 -15.44
C LEU A 241 11.43 -3.08 -15.01
N CYS A 242 10.91 -1.93 -14.62
CA CYS A 242 9.49 -1.80 -14.27
C CYS A 242 8.55 -2.03 -15.46
N ARG A 243 8.94 -1.62 -16.66
CA ARG A 243 8.14 -1.80 -17.88
C ARG A 243 7.94 -3.27 -18.24
N HIS A 244 8.98 -4.08 -18.04
CA HIS A 244 9.01 -5.49 -18.42
C HIS A 244 8.80 -6.44 -17.25
N ALA A 245 8.46 -5.92 -16.07
CA ALA A 245 8.23 -6.72 -14.89
C ALA A 245 6.81 -7.29 -14.84
N GLU A 246 6.62 -8.33 -14.06
CA GLU A 246 5.31 -8.89 -13.77
C GLU A 246 4.44 -7.90 -12.98
N HIS A 247 3.21 -7.71 -13.40
CA HIS A 247 2.22 -6.88 -12.71
C HIS A 247 1.35 -7.68 -11.74
N VAL A 248 1.11 -8.96 -12.03
CA VAL A 248 0.29 -9.84 -11.19
C VAL A 248 1.12 -11.02 -10.73
N VAL A 249 1.11 -11.26 -9.43
CA VAL A 249 1.65 -12.47 -8.83
C VAL A 249 0.49 -13.40 -8.52
N LEU A 250 0.42 -14.54 -9.17
CA LEU A 250 -0.60 -15.54 -8.95
C LEU A 250 -0.24 -16.38 -7.71
N GLU A 251 -1.12 -16.39 -6.71
CA GLU A 251 -0.89 -17.12 -5.46
C GLU A 251 -0.58 -18.60 -5.68
N LYS A 252 -1.33 -19.24 -6.58
CA LYS A 252 -1.19 -20.66 -6.91
C LYS A 252 0.17 -21.06 -7.51
N GLU A 253 0.92 -20.11 -8.05
CA GLU A 253 2.26 -20.32 -8.62
C GLU A 253 3.38 -20.14 -7.59
N GLN A 254 3.05 -19.64 -6.41
CA GLN A 254 4.00 -19.46 -5.34
C GLN A 254 4.08 -20.73 -4.47
N THR A 255 5.27 -21.01 -3.97
CA THR A 255 5.53 -22.20 -3.16
C THR A 255 5.63 -21.87 -1.68
N TRP A 256 5.15 -22.80 -0.85
CA TRP A 256 5.36 -22.77 0.58
C TRP A 256 6.75 -23.27 0.93
N GLU A 257 7.40 -22.58 1.84
CA GLU A 257 8.69 -23.02 2.41
C GLU A 257 8.65 -23.01 3.94
N MET A 258 9.44 -23.85 4.57
CA MET A 258 9.67 -23.82 6.01
C MET A 258 10.87 -22.96 6.30
N THR A 259 10.71 -22.00 7.20
CA THR A 259 11.73 -21.03 7.59
C THR A 259 11.87 -20.97 9.10
N ARG A 260 12.86 -20.23 9.60
CA ARG A 260 13.02 -19.94 11.04
C ARG A 260 11.81 -19.26 11.66
N GLN A 261 10.98 -18.60 10.84
CA GLN A 261 9.74 -17.96 11.29
C GLN A 261 8.55 -18.92 11.32
N GLY A 262 8.63 -20.05 10.65
CA GLY A 262 7.57 -21.01 10.41
C GLY A 262 7.31 -21.17 8.92
N ARG A 263 6.11 -21.56 8.53
CA ARG A 263 5.73 -21.83 7.15
C ARG A 263 5.33 -20.55 6.43
N ILE A 264 6.08 -20.15 5.40
CA ILE A 264 5.93 -18.90 4.66
C ILE A 264 5.70 -19.18 3.17
N LYS A 265 4.88 -18.36 2.53
CA LYS A 265 4.74 -18.29 1.06
C LYS A 265 4.87 -16.84 0.63
N TRP A 266 5.92 -16.52 -0.09
CA TRP A 266 6.14 -15.18 -0.62
C TRP A 266 5.20 -14.86 -1.77
N LEU A 267 4.57 -13.69 -1.72
CA LEU A 267 3.85 -13.06 -2.83
C LEU A 267 4.69 -11.96 -3.48
N ILE A 268 5.42 -11.19 -2.66
CA ILE A 268 6.40 -10.21 -3.14
C ILE A 268 7.70 -10.41 -2.34
N HIS A 269 8.72 -10.92 -3.00
CA HIS A 269 10.05 -11.13 -2.44
C HIS A 269 11.06 -10.18 -3.11
N PRO A 270 12.15 -9.76 -2.43
CA PRO A 270 13.19 -8.88 -3.00
C PRO A 270 13.75 -9.32 -4.35
N ASP A 271 13.85 -10.61 -4.59
CA ASP A 271 14.44 -11.17 -5.81
C ASP A 271 13.47 -11.30 -7.00
N MET A 272 12.18 -11.08 -6.77
CA MET A 272 11.17 -11.16 -7.83
C MET A 272 11.29 -9.99 -8.81
N ARG A 273 11.00 -10.26 -10.09
CA ARG A 273 10.86 -9.24 -11.14
C ARG A 273 9.42 -8.78 -11.23
N ILE A 274 9.00 -7.95 -10.29
CA ILE A 274 7.66 -7.37 -10.25
C ILE A 274 7.69 -5.87 -10.52
N ALA A 275 6.55 -5.33 -10.93
CA ALA A 275 6.41 -3.94 -11.36
C ALA A 275 6.74 -2.92 -10.24
N THR A 276 6.61 -3.30 -8.99
CA THR A 276 7.07 -2.51 -7.85
C THR A 276 7.55 -3.38 -6.70
N LYS A 277 8.71 -3.05 -6.14
CA LYS A 277 9.30 -3.71 -4.96
C LYS A 277 9.28 -2.80 -3.74
N ARG A 278 8.23 -2.02 -3.58
CA ARG A 278 8.16 -1.06 -2.47
C ARG A 278 7.76 -1.69 -1.15
N LYS A 279 7.14 -2.87 -1.23
CA LYS A 279 6.71 -3.68 -0.09
C LYS A 279 7.10 -5.12 -0.32
N TYR A 280 7.41 -5.82 0.74
CA TYR A 280 7.53 -7.27 0.77
C TYR A 280 6.25 -7.82 1.39
N ILE A 281 5.67 -8.84 0.77
CA ILE A 281 4.37 -9.39 1.16
C ILE A 281 4.44 -10.90 1.12
N TYR A 282 3.97 -11.55 2.18
CA TYR A 282 3.96 -13.00 2.28
C TYR A 282 2.80 -13.52 3.13
N PHE A 283 2.40 -14.74 2.86
CA PHE A 283 1.59 -15.50 3.79
C PHE A 283 2.47 -16.15 4.84
N HIS A 284 2.01 -16.08 6.08
CA HIS A 284 2.58 -16.82 7.20
C HIS A 284 1.52 -17.77 7.75
N GLU A 285 1.81 -19.06 7.76
CA GLU A 285 0.93 -20.08 8.32
C GLU A 285 1.52 -20.64 9.60
N ILE A 286 0.73 -20.66 10.67
CA ILE A 286 1.15 -21.17 11.98
C ILE A 286 0.28 -22.37 12.32
N SER A 287 0.92 -23.51 12.58
CA SER A 287 0.27 -24.76 12.93
C SER A 287 -0.62 -24.63 14.18
N PRO A 288 -1.65 -25.48 14.33
CA PRO A 288 -2.52 -25.45 15.51
C PRO A 288 -1.72 -25.50 16.82
N ARG A 289 -2.05 -24.61 17.76
CA ARG A 289 -1.43 -24.52 19.10
C ARG A 289 0.09 -24.33 19.06
N SER A 290 0.63 -23.79 17.96
CA SER A 290 2.04 -23.51 17.76
C SER A 290 2.30 -22.00 17.73
N ARG A 291 3.54 -21.64 17.42
CA ARG A 291 4.00 -20.25 17.36
C ARG A 291 5.00 -20.04 16.24
N SER A 292 5.17 -18.79 15.84
CA SER A 292 6.25 -18.36 14.94
C SER A 292 7.62 -18.38 15.64
N GLY A 293 8.67 -18.13 14.89
CA GLY A 293 9.93 -17.66 15.43
C GLY A 293 9.74 -16.31 16.16
N ARG A 294 10.58 -16.03 17.16
CA ARG A 294 10.64 -14.75 17.84
C ARG A 294 11.75 -13.92 17.27
N HIS A 295 11.46 -12.70 16.90
CA HIS A 295 12.43 -11.83 16.23
C HIS A 295 12.11 -10.35 16.41
N ARG A 296 12.96 -9.48 15.91
CA ARG A 296 12.74 -8.05 15.72
C ARG A 296 13.44 -7.55 14.48
N HIS A 297 12.91 -6.48 13.89
CA HIS A 297 13.46 -5.83 12.72
C HIS A 297 13.18 -4.32 12.73
N MET A 298 13.97 -3.56 11.96
CA MET A 298 13.83 -2.10 11.86
C MET A 298 12.54 -1.66 11.16
N ALA A 299 12.08 -2.45 10.18
CA ALA A 299 10.86 -2.14 9.47
C ALA A 299 9.63 -2.23 10.39
N GLU A 300 8.64 -1.39 10.14
CA GLU A 300 7.28 -1.64 10.64
C GLU A 300 6.67 -2.80 9.89
N GLU A 301 5.77 -3.54 10.51
CA GLU A 301 5.01 -4.59 9.85
C GLU A 301 3.52 -4.43 10.09
N LEU A 302 2.74 -4.63 9.02
CA LEU A 302 1.29 -4.64 9.04
C LEU A 302 0.80 -6.03 8.63
N ILE A 303 -0.02 -6.65 9.47
CA ILE A 303 -0.51 -8.00 9.25
C ILE A 303 -2.03 -8.01 9.24
N LEU A 304 -2.62 -8.61 8.20
CA LEU A 304 -4.04 -8.92 8.15
C LEU A 304 -4.25 -10.39 8.54
N VAL A 305 -5.08 -10.64 9.53
CA VAL A 305 -5.48 -12.00 9.91
C VAL A 305 -6.50 -12.53 8.90
N LEU A 306 -6.07 -13.41 8.01
CA LEU A 306 -6.94 -14.00 6.99
C LEU A 306 -7.81 -15.12 7.54
N GLU A 307 -7.26 -15.97 8.39
CA GLU A 307 -7.93 -17.15 8.95
C GLU A 307 -7.47 -17.42 10.38
N GLY A 308 -8.41 -17.79 11.24
CA GLY A 308 -8.13 -18.26 12.58
C GLY A 308 -8.10 -17.16 13.65
N LYS A 309 -7.51 -17.50 14.80
CA LYS A 309 -7.38 -16.62 15.96
C LYS A 309 -6.15 -16.97 16.79
N GLY A 310 -5.63 -15.97 17.49
CA GLY A 310 -4.45 -16.16 18.30
C GLY A 310 -4.11 -14.92 19.12
N TYR A 311 -2.85 -14.77 19.40
CA TYR A 311 -2.31 -13.59 20.05
C TYR A 311 -0.85 -13.38 19.65
N ASP A 312 -0.43 -12.15 19.73
CA ASP A 312 0.97 -11.77 19.64
C ASP A 312 1.51 -11.38 21.01
N VAL A 313 2.82 -11.50 21.14
CA VAL A 313 3.56 -10.90 22.26
C VAL A 313 4.51 -9.86 21.66
N HIS A 314 4.32 -8.60 22.03
CA HIS A 314 5.13 -7.47 21.60
C HIS A 314 5.84 -6.86 22.82
N ASP A 315 7.18 -6.93 22.87
CA ASP A 315 7.99 -6.47 24.00
C ASP A 315 7.47 -6.97 25.38
N GLY A 316 6.94 -8.22 25.40
CA GLY A 316 6.37 -8.85 26.59
C GLY A 316 4.88 -8.57 26.83
N GLU A 317 4.25 -7.69 26.10
CA GLU A 317 2.81 -7.41 26.18
C GLU A 317 2.01 -8.28 25.20
N ARG A 318 0.89 -8.84 25.67
CA ARG A 318 0.03 -9.74 24.89
C ARG A 318 -1.11 -9.00 24.20
N TRP A 319 -1.27 -9.25 22.89
CA TRP A 319 -2.30 -8.67 22.01
C TRP A 319 -3.10 -9.78 21.33
N ASN A 320 -4.39 -9.94 21.70
CA ASN A 320 -5.26 -10.98 21.11
C ASN A 320 -5.85 -10.49 19.79
N TRP A 321 -5.91 -11.39 18.82
CA TRP A 321 -6.47 -11.13 17.49
C TRP A 321 -7.29 -12.31 16.96
N GLU A 322 -8.14 -12.02 15.98
CA GLU A 322 -8.97 -12.99 15.25
C GLU A 322 -9.12 -12.58 13.78
N GLN A 323 -9.72 -13.44 12.97
CA GLN A 323 -9.92 -13.19 11.54
C GLN A 323 -10.51 -11.80 11.26
N GLY A 324 -9.90 -11.09 10.34
CA GLY A 324 -10.26 -9.73 9.92
C GLY A 324 -9.58 -8.61 10.71
N ASP A 325 -8.92 -8.92 11.82
CA ASP A 325 -8.14 -7.92 12.56
C ASP A 325 -6.84 -7.56 11.83
N LEU A 326 -6.35 -6.35 12.11
CA LEU A 326 -5.03 -5.88 11.69
C LEU A 326 -4.08 -5.86 12.89
N ILE A 327 -2.93 -6.52 12.75
CA ILE A 327 -1.84 -6.49 13.71
C ILE A 327 -0.81 -5.46 13.22
N CYS A 328 -0.39 -4.58 14.11
CA CYS A 328 0.54 -3.49 13.84
C CYS A 328 1.80 -3.68 14.67
N ILE A 329 2.93 -3.87 14.03
CA ILE A 329 4.22 -4.08 14.71
C ILE A 329 5.11 -2.87 14.45
N PRO A 330 5.36 -2.01 15.46
CA PRO A 330 6.32 -0.92 15.34
C PRO A 330 7.73 -1.43 15.08
N GLY A 331 8.54 -0.63 14.40
CA GLY A 331 9.93 -0.97 14.16
C GLY A 331 10.69 -1.26 15.47
N MET A 332 11.59 -2.23 15.45
CA MET A 332 12.39 -2.73 16.59
C MET A 332 11.61 -3.39 17.74
N THR A 333 10.31 -3.59 17.60
CA THR A 333 9.52 -4.36 18.58
C THR A 333 9.91 -5.83 18.51
N GLU A 334 10.29 -6.42 19.64
CA GLU A 334 10.44 -7.87 19.75
C GLU A 334 9.06 -8.51 19.70
N HIS A 335 8.83 -9.42 18.75
CA HIS A 335 7.50 -9.98 18.57
C HIS A 335 7.51 -11.46 18.21
N GLN A 336 6.38 -12.11 18.51
CA GLN A 336 6.12 -13.52 18.21
C GLN A 336 4.62 -13.74 18.07
N HIS A 337 4.20 -14.50 17.07
CA HIS A 337 2.80 -14.85 16.80
C HIS A 337 2.46 -16.22 17.38
N PHE A 338 1.30 -16.36 18.00
CA PHE A 338 0.83 -17.60 18.61
C PHE A 338 -0.54 -17.98 18.08
N ASN A 339 -0.65 -19.20 17.56
CA ASN A 339 -1.93 -19.78 17.21
C ASN A 339 -2.58 -20.44 18.45
N SER A 340 -3.69 -19.87 18.94
CA SER A 340 -4.43 -20.42 20.08
C SER A 340 -5.57 -21.37 19.65
N GLY A 341 -5.78 -21.56 18.35
CA GLY A 341 -6.84 -22.37 17.76
C GLY A 341 -6.49 -23.84 17.58
N ALA A 342 -7.47 -24.61 17.10
CA ALA A 342 -7.34 -26.01 16.74
C ALA A 342 -7.00 -26.21 15.24
N ASP A 343 -7.16 -25.17 14.45
CA ASP A 343 -6.88 -25.15 13.01
C ASP A 343 -5.68 -24.24 12.72
N PRO A 344 -5.00 -24.39 11.57
CA PRO A 344 -3.94 -23.48 11.15
C PRO A 344 -4.45 -22.03 11.07
N VAL A 345 -3.60 -21.10 11.42
CA VAL A 345 -3.82 -19.67 11.23
C VAL A 345 -3.09 -19.23 9.98
N ARG A 346 -3.73 -18.37 9.18
CA ARG A 346 -3.09 -17.72 8.03
C ARG A 346 -3.11 -16.22 8.17
N LEU A 347 -1.92 -15.65 8.09
CA LEU A 347 -1.66 -14.21 8.18
C LEU A 347 -1.15 -13.71 6.83
N LEU A 348 -1.55 -12.50 6.43
CA LEU A 348 -0.94 -11.76 5.33
C LEU A 348 -0.07 -10.66 5.91
N CYS A 349 1.24 -10.84 5.81
CA CYS A 349 2.25 -9.94 6.35
C CYS A 349 2.75 -8.98 5.27
N ALA A 350 2.88 -7.71 5.61
CA ALA A 350 3.40 -6.68 4.71
C ALA A 350 4.32 -5.70 5.45
N PHE A 351 5.48 -5.42 4.88
CA PHE A 351 6.40 -4.43 5.40
C PHE A 351 7.08 -3.61 4.28
N PRO A 352 7.48 -2.35 4.54
CA PRO A 352 8.05 -1.50 3.51
C PRO A 352 9.47 -1.92 3.16
N ALA A 353 9.78 -1.99 1.87
CA ALA A 353 11.11 -2.31 1.36
C ALA A 353 12.12 -1.16 1.54
N THR A 354 11.66 0.04 1.87
CA THR A 354 12.48 1.25 1.99
C THR A 354 13.63 1.09 2.99
N TYR A 355 13.42 0.33 4.05
CA TYR A 355 14.45 0.07 5.08
C TYR A 355 15.69 -0.62 4.50
N LEU A 356 15.50 -1.57 3.59
CA LEU A 356 16.60 -2.21 2.90
C LEU A 356 17.39 -1.20 2.05
N ASN A 357 16.68 -0.33 1.31
CA ASN A 357 17.30 0.69 0.47
C ASN A 357 18.05 1.77 1.28
N LEU A 358 17.62 2.03 2.51
CA LEU A 358 18.29 2.96 3.43
C LEU A 358 19.48 2.33 4.17
N GLY A 359 19.76 1.05 3.95
CA GLY A 359 20.84 0.35 4.63
C GLY A 359 20.59 0.10 6.13
N VAL A 360 19.35 0.27 6.59
CA VAL A 360 18.93 0.02 7.97
C VAL A 360 18.09 -1.26 8.08
N GLY A 361 18.09 -2.08 7.04
CA GLY A 361 17.48 -3.40 7.04
C GLY A 361 18.24 -4.34 7.96
N GLY A 362 17.53 -5.22 8.63
CA GLY A 362 18.11 -6.26 9.46
C GLY A 362 17.03 -6.93 10.27
N ILE A 363 17.17 -8.25 10.40
CA ILE A 363 16.33 -9.10 11.24
C ILE A 363 17.23 -9.75 12.26
N GLU A 364 16.89 -9.60 13.53
CA GLU A 364 17.52 -10.33 14.62
C GLU A 364 16.61 -11.47 15.03
N GLN A 365 17.02 -12.69 14.70
CA GLN A 365 16.32 -13.90 15.08
C GLN A 365 16.68 -14.28 16.51
N LEU A 366 15.69 -14.33 17.40
CA LEU A 366 15.86 -14.59 18.83
C LEU A 366 15.48 -16.02 19.21
N GLU A 367 14.48 -16.60 18.52
CA GLU A 367 14.02 -17.97 18.69
C GLU A 367 13.45 -18.49 17.37
N ASP A 368 13.78 -19.71 17.00
CA ASP A 368 13.25 -20.36 15.79
C ASP A 368 11.84 -20.92 16.06
N ALA A 369 11.01 -20.99 15.01
CA ALA A 369 9.72 -21.66 15.08
C ALA A 369 9.89 -23.14 15.47
N PRO A 370 8.95 -23.74 16.23
CA PRO A 370 9.08 -25.14 16.67
C PRO A 370 9.21 -26.15 15.52
N GLU A 371 8.64 -25.84 14.37
CA GLU A 371 8.64 -26.68 13.18
C GLU A 371 9.93 -26.54 12.34
N TRP A 372 10.78 -25.56 12.64
CA TRP A 372 12.05 -25.40 11.96
C TRP A 372 13.05 -26.47 12.40
N VAL A 373 13.52 -27.24 11.45
CA VAL A 373 14.64 -28.17 11.65
C VAL A 373 15.81 -27.65 10.83
N THR A 374 16.93 -27.40 11.48
CA THR A 374 18.14 -26.93 10.78
C THR A 374 18.51 -27.97 9.71
N PRO A 375 18.67 -27.56 8.43
CA PRO A 375 19.03 -28.46 7.34
C PRO A 375 20.36 -29.19 7.56
#